data_b2084486d3df14b38272c61517d423ee
#
_entry.id   b2084486d3df14b38272c61517d423ee
#
_cell.length_a   1.000
_cell.length_b   1.000
_cell.length_c   1.000
_cell.angle_alpha   90.00
_cell.angle_beta   90.00
_cell.angle_gamma   90.00
#
_symmetry.space_group_name_H-M   'P 1'
#
loop_
_entity.id
_entity.type
_entity.pdbx_description
1 polymer ?
#
loop_
_entity_poly.entity_id
_entity_poly.type
_entity_poly.pdbx_seq_one_letter_code
_entity_poly.pdbx_strand_id
1 'polypeptide(L)'
;MTAEPAQPNAGDPAPGFTATAVGGKYGTGQVVRLEDFRGRQVVLYFYPKDDTPGCTAQACGLRDAWSEFDGRAEIFGVSIDSTASHEKFIAKYDLPFPLLSDREKKIVSAYGVWVEKSMYGRKYMGAERTTFIIDARGRIAKILRKVKPTEHVAELRSALGAAK
;
A
#
# COMPACT_ATOMS: atom_id res chain seq x y z
N MET A 1 4.70 -28.54 2.01
CA MET A 1 5.32 -27.48 2.78
C MET A 1 5.27 -26.18 1.96
N THR A 2 4.42 -25.27 2.37
CA THR A 2 4.33 -23.99 1.71
C THR A 2 5.42 -23.08 2.25
N ALA A 3 6.41 -22.80 1.42
CA ALA A 3 7.40 -21.79 1.76
C ALA A 3 6.69 -20.43 1.79
N GLU A 4 6.96 -19.60 2.80
CA GLU A 4 6.50 -18.24 2.79
C GLU A 4 7.10 -17.54 1.56
N PRO A 5 6.31 -16.69 0.87
CA PRO A 5 6.86 -15.96 -0.26
C PRO A 5 8.03 -15.09 0.20
N ALA A 6 9.10 -15.11 -0.58
CA ALA A 6 10.26 -14.30 -0.28
C ALA A 6 9.88 -12.83 -0.42
N GLN A 7 10.05 -12.03 0.64
CA GLN A 7 9.91 -10.60 0.55
C GLN A 7 11.16 -9.98 -0.04
N PRO A 8 11.03 -8.94 -0.85
CA PRO A 8 12.19 -8.14 -1.23
C PRO A 8 12.75 -7.42 0.00
N ASN A 9 14.04 -7.12 -0.05
CA ASN A 9 14.73 -6.45 1.06
C ASN A 9 15.01 -4.98 0.72
N ALA A 10 15.28 -4.19 1.75
CA ALA A 10 15.77 -2.83 1.55
C ALA A 10 17.05 -2.87 0.70
N GLY A 11 17.15 -1.99 -0.28
CA GLY A 11 18.23 -1.96 -1.24
C GLY A 11 17.96 -2.71 -2.54
N ASP A 12 17.00 -3.63 -2.54
CA ASP A 12 16.62 -4.37 -3.75
C ASP A 12 15.83 -3.49 -4.71
N PRO A 13 15.87 -3.78 -6.00
CA PRO A 13 14.91 -3.17 -6.93
C PRO A 13 13.49 -3.53 -6.49
N ALA A 14 12.61 -2.54 -6.45
CA ALA A 14 11.21 -2.80 -6.14
C ALA A 14 10.57 -3.60 -7.28
N PRO A 15 9.80 -4.66 -6.98
CA PRO A 15 9.09 -5.39 -8.04
C PRO A 15 8.20 -4.48 -8.86
N GLY A 16 8.34 -4.53 -10.19
CA GLY A 16 7.50 -3.77 -11.10
C GLY A 16 6.05 -4.25 -11.05
N PHE A 17 5.13 -3.35 -11.35
CA PHE A 17 3.72 -3.70 -11.42
C PHE A 17 2.98 -2.82 -12.40
N THR A 18 1.83 -3.32 -12.85
CA THR A 18 0.83 -2.56 -13.61
C THR A 18 -0.49 -2.79 -12.90
N ALA A 19 -1.18 -1.72 -12.55
CA ALA A 19 -2.45 -1.83 -11.82
C ALA A 19 -3.36 -0.64 -12.12
N THR A 20 -4.63 -0.80 -11.82
CA THR A 20 -5.59 0.31 -11.90
C THR A 20 -5.59 1.08 -10.59
N ALA A 21 -5.31 2.37 -10.68
CA ALA A 21 -5.38 3.31 -9.56
C ALA A 21 -6.74 4.02 -9.58
N VAL A 22 -7.38 4.11 -8.42
CA VAL A 22 -8.68 4.76 -8.24
C VAL A 22 -8.54 5.82 -7.16
N GLY A 23 -9.11 6.99 -7.38
CA GLY A 23 -9.10 8.08 -6.42
C GLY A 23 -7.94 9.05 -6.62
N GLY A 24 -7.89 10.09 -5.80
CA GLY A 24 -6.92 11.16 -5.97
C GLY A 24 -7.01 11.74 -7.38
N LYS A 25 -5.86 11.96 -7.99
CA LYS A 25 -5.80 12.49 -9.37
C LYS A 25 -6.22 11.49 -10.45
N TYR A 26 -6.47 10.23 -10.07
CA TYR A 26 -6.82 9.17 -11.03
C TYR A 26 -8.32 8.97 -11.22
N GLY A 27 -9.15 9.70 -10.48
CA GLY A 27 -10.60 9.66 -10.62
C GLY A 27 -11.19 8.27 -10.46
N THR A 28 -11.98 7.83 -11.45
CA THR A 28 -12.64 6.52 -11.41
C THR A 28 -11.74 5.36 -11.82
N GLY A 29 -10.56 5.65 -12.30
CA GLY A 29 -9.55 4.63 -12.57
C GLY A 29 -8.66 4.95 -13.76
N GLN A 30 -7.36 4.77 -13.57
CA GLN A 30 -6.35 4.84 -14.62
C GLN A 30 -5.31 3.76 -14.36
N VAL A 31 -4.81 3.17 -15.43
CA VAL A 31 -3.72 2.18 -15.32
C VAL A 31 -2.42 2.92 -15.04
N VAL A 32 -1.69 2.45 -14.03
CA VAL A 32 -0.38 2.99 -13.68
C VAL A 32 0.64 1.85 -13.61
N ARG A 33 1.89 2.21 -13.84
CA ARG A 33 3.04 1.28 -13.73
C ARG A 33 4.06 1.88 -12.78
N LEU A 34 4.74 1.05 -12.03
CA LEU A 34 5.77 1.54 -11.11
C LEU A 34 6.82 2.39 -11.85
N GLU A 35 7.24 1.98 -13.03
CA GLU A 35 8.24 2.71 -13.82
C GLU A 35 7.84 4.14 -14.17
N ASP A 36 6.53 4.45 -14.17
CA ASP A 36 6.04 5.80 -14.46
C ASP A 36 6.46 6.81 -13.40
N PHE A 37 6.91 6.34 -12.23
CA PHE A 37 7.24 7.19 -11.09
C PHE A 37 8.75 7.33 -10.85
N ARG A 38 9.59 6.95 -11.83
CA ARG A 38 11.04 7.17 -11.74
C ARG A 38 11.33 8.64 -11.54
N GLY A 39 12.25 8.95 -10.62
CA GLY A 39 12.54 10.32 -10.23
C GLY A 39 11.72 10.81 -9.03
N ARG A 40 10.79 10.00 -8.52
CA ARG A 40 9.93 10.35 -7.38
C ARG A 40 9.90 9.20 -6.38
N GLN A 41 9.73 9.54 -5.10
CA GLN A 41 9.48 8.53 -4.08
C GLN A 41 8.08 7.96 -4.25
N VAL A 42 7.95 6.65 -4.03
CA VAL A 42 6.66 5.96 -4.05
C VAL A 42 6.46 5.24 -2.72
N VAL A 43 5.28 5.38 -2.15
CA VAL A 43 4.89 4.65 -0.95
C VAL A 43 3.76 3.70 -1.34
N LEU A 44 3.96 2.41 -1.09
CA LEU A 44 2.93 1.39 -1.26
C LEU A 44 2.58 0.86 0.12
N TYR A 45 1.39 1.17 0.61
CA TYR A 45 0.96 0.55 1.86
C TYR A 45 -0.07 -0.53 1.57
N PHE A 46 0.28 -1.77 1.92
CA PHE A 46 -0.57 -2.94 1.73
C PHE A 46 -1.47 -3.12 2.93
N TYR A 47 -2.75 -3.38 2.68
CA TYR A 47 -3.73 -3.61 3.74
C TYR A 47 -4.69 -4.73 3.34
N PRO A 48 -5.29 -5.42 4.33
CA PRO A 48 -6.07 -6.63 4.03
C PRO A 48 -7.35 -6.43 3.24
N LYS A 49 -8.17 -5.42 3.58
CA LYS A 49 -9.49 -5.31 2.95
C LYS A 49 -10.11 -3.94 3.20
N ASP A 50 -10.74 -3.37 2.16
CA ASP A 50 -11.48 -2.12 2.25
C ASP A 50 -12.56 -2.18 3.33
N ASP A 51 -12.76 -1.05 3.99
CA ASP A 51 -13.87 -0.82 4.93
C ASP A 51 -13.94 -1.83 6.08
N THR A 52 -12.79 -2.33 6.53
CA THR A 52 -12.67 -3.07 7.78
C THR A 52 -12.13 -2.13 8.87
N PRO A 53 -12.36 -2.41 10.16
CA PRO A 53 -12.01 -1.46 11.22
C PRO A 53 -10.55 -1.00 11.21
N GLY A 54 -9.59 -1.92 11.11
CA GLY A 54 -8.18 -1.56 11.09
C GLY A 54 -7.77 -0.80 9.83
N CYS A 55 -8.24 -1.25 8.68
CA CYS A 55 -7.92 -0.60 7.40
C CYS A 55 -8.57 0.79 7.31
N THR A 56 -9.77 0.95 7.86
CA THR A 56 -10.44 2.24 7.94
C THR A 56 -9.69 3.20 8.86
N ALA A 57 -9.25 2.74 10.03
CA ALA A 57 -8.46 3.55 10.95
C ALA A 57 -7.16 4.02 10.31
N GLN A 58 -6.47 3.14 9.58
CA GLN A 58 -5.23 3.48 8.87
C GLN A 58 -5.49 4.51 7.78
N ALA A 59 -6.51 4.30 6.95
CA ALA A 59 -6.84 5.20 5.85
C ALA A 59 -7.29 6.58 6.36
N CYS A 60 -8.13 6.62 7.38
CA CYS A 60 -8.59 7.89 7.95
C CYS A 60 -7.46 8.64 8.65
N GLY A 61 -6.54 7.93 9.30
CA GLY A 61 -5.34 8.54 9.89
C GLY A 61 -4.49 9.23 8.83
N LEU A 62 -4.26 8.56 7.70
CA LEU A 62 -3.50 9.13 6.59
C LEU A 62 -4.26 10.31 5.96
N ARG A 63 -5.58 10.19 5.80
CA ARG A 63 -6.42 11.29 5.32
C ARG A 63 -6.24 12.54 6.18
N ASP A 64 -6.33 12.37 7.50
CA ASP A 64 -6.26 13.50 8.43
C ASP A 64 -4.88 14.17 8.44
N ALA A 65 -3.83 13.44 8.11
CA ALA A 65 -2.46 13.94 8.02
C ALA A 65 -2.01 14.24 6.58
N TRP A 66 -2.92 14.17 5.62
CA TRP A 66 -2.56 14.22 4.19
C TRP A 66 -1.75 15.44 3.80
N SER A 67 -2.01 16.60 4.38
CA SER A 67 -1.26 17.81 4.07
C SER A 67 0.24 17.68 4.34
N GLU A 68 0.65 16.78 5.22
CA GLU A 68 2.07 16.54 5.51
C GLU A 68 2.75 15.70 4.42
N PHE A 69 1.98 14.93 3.67
CA PHE A 69 2.52 13.97 2.70
C PHE A 69 2.28 14.34 1.24
N ASP A 70 1.24 15.11 0.99
CA ASP A 70 0.86 15.51 -0.37
C ASP A 70 2.01 16.27 -1.03
N GLY A 71 2.42 15.80 -2.21
CA GLY A 71 3.53 16.37 -2.95
C GLY A 71 4.91 15.89 -2.53
N ARG A 72 5.05 15.15 -1.43
CA ARG A 72 6.35 14.61 -0.98
C ARG A 72 6.67 13.25 -1.59
N ALA A 73 5.64 12.46 -1.86
CA ALA A 73 5.76 11.14 -2.45
C ALA A 73 4.47 10.78 -3.16
N GLU A 74 4.55 9.82 -4.08
CA GLU A 74 3.35 9.20 -4.64
C GLU A 74 2.93 8.11 -3.68
N ILE A 75 1.76 8.23 -3.06
CA ILE A 75 1.29 7.28 -2.04
C ILE A 75 0.07 6.52 -2.55
N PHE A 76 0.15 5.19 -2.49
CA PHE A 76 -0.93 4.31 -2.89
C PHE A 76 -1.23 3.31 -1.78
N GLY A 77 -2.51 3.16 -1.45
CA GLY A 77 -2.97 1.99 -0.71
C GLY A 77 -3.16 0.84 -1.67
N VAL A 78 -2.83 -0.37 -1.27
CA VAL A 78 -2.90 -1.56 -2.15
C VAL A 78 -3.65 -2.67 -1.43
N SER A 79 -4.70 -3.17 -2.05
CA SER A 79 -5.39 -4.38 -1.59
C SER A 79 -5.91 -5.18 -2.78
N ILE A 80 -6.40 -6.39 -2.51
CA ILE A 80 -6.96 -7.26 -3.55
C ILE A 80 -8.40 -6.91 -3.91
N ASP A 81 -8.95 -5.87 -3.30
CA ASP A 81 -10.32 -5.44 -3.56
C ASP A 81 -10.48 -4.89 -4.99
N SER A 82 -11.71 -4.93 -5.48
CA SER A 82 -12.04 -4.42 -6.82
C SER A 82 -11.98 -2.89 -6.87
N THR A 83 -11.94 -2.34 -8.08
CA THR A 83 -12.04 -0.90 -8.29
C THR A 83 -13.35 -0.34 -7.76
N ALA A 84 -14.45 -1.07 -7.89
CA ALA A 84 -15.75 -0.67 -7.35
C ALA A 84 -15.72 -0.59 -5.82
N SER A 85 -15.06 -1.55 -5.16
CA SER A 85 -14.88 -1.52 -3.71
C SER A 85 -14.06 -0.30 -3.29
N HIS A 86 -12.95 -0.04 -4.00
CA HIS A 86 -12.10 1.12 -3.74
C HIS A 86 -12.86 2.44 -3.90
N GLU A 87 -13.68 2.57 -4.95
CA GLU A 87 -14.49 3.78 -5.14
C GLU A 87 -15.42 4.02 -3.96
N LYS A 88 -16.07 2.97 -3.47
CA LYS A 88 -16.98 3.07 -2.32
C LYS A 88 -16.23 3.44 -1.05
N PHE A 89 -15.07 2.85 -0.83
CA PHE A 89 -14.25 3.14 0.35
C PHE A 89 -13.79 4.59 0.35
N ILE A 90 -13.27 5.06 -0.78
CA ILE A 90 -12.82 6.45 -0.96
C ILE A 90 -13.97 7.42 -0.72
N ALA A 91 -15.14 7.16 -1.33
CA ALA A 91 -16.30 8.03 -1.18
C ALA A 91 -16.83 8.06 0.26
N LYS A 92 -16.88 6.91 0.90
CA LYS A 92 -17.41 6.79 2.26
C LYS A 92 -16.60 7.58 3.29
N TYR A 93 -15.29 7.59 3.15
CA TYR A 93 -14.39 8.23 4.10
C TYR A 93 -13.67 9.46 3.56
N ASP A 94 -14.01 9.88 2.36
CA ASP A 94 -13.42 11.06 1.71
C ASP A 94 -11.89 10.99 1.67
N LEU A 95 -11.38 9.89 1.14
CA LEU A 95 -9.94 9.64 1.08
C LEU A 95 -9.29 10.44 -0.05
N PRO A 96 -8.26 11.26 0.24
CA PRO A 96 -7.63 12.12 -0.78
C PRO A 96 -6.54 11.42 -1.61
N PHE A 97 -6.19 10.19 -1.28
CA PHE A 97 -5.11 9.46 -1.94
C PHE A 97 -5.67 8.29 -2.75
N PRO A 98 -4.93 7.84 -3.78
CA PRO A 98 -5.39 6.74 -4.62
C PRO A 98 -5.18 5.36 -3.99
N LEU A 99 -5.99 4.40 -4.43
CA LEU A 99 -5.88 3.00 -4.09
C LEU A 99 -5.63 2.19 -5.35
N LEU A 100 -4.74 1.19 -5.27
CA LEU A 100 -4.48 0.24 -6.34
C LEU A 100 -5.30 -1.02 -6.13
N SER A 101 -5.93 -1.49 -7.19
CA SER A 101 -6.69 -2.74 -7.17
C SER A 101 -5.80 -3.88 -7.66
N ASP A 102 -5.53 -4.86 -6.79
CA ASP A 102 -4.70 -6.02 -7.09
C ASP A 102 -5.53 -7.31 -7.06
N ARG A 103 -6.60 -7.35 -7.85
CA ARG A 103 -7.52 -8.49 -7.87
C ARG A 103 -6.86 -9.81 -8.23
N GLU A 104 -5.84 -9.77 -9.08
CA GLU A 104 -5.12 -10.96 -9.50
C GLU A 104 -4.04 -11.39 -8.51
N LYS A 105 -3.85 -10.65 -7.42
CA LYS A 105 -2.88 -10.94 -6.37
C LYS A 105 -1.42 -10.95 -6.84
N LYS A 106 -1.14 -10.30 -7.94
CA LYS A 106 0.20 -10.23 -8.53
C LYS A 106 1.13 -9.34 -7.71
N ILE A 107 0.63 -8.20 -7.25
CA ILE A 107 1.44 -7.24 -6.49
C ILE A 107 1.69 -7.75 -5.08
N VAL A 108 0.66 -8.21 -4.39
CA VAL A 108 0.81 -8.76 -3.03
C VAL A 108 1.73 -9.97 -3.01
N SER A 109 1.73 -10.78 -4.07
CA SER A 109 2.64 -11.93 -4.19
C SER A 109 4.07 -11.49 -4.49
N ALA A 110 4.26 -10.54 -5.42
CA ALA A 110 5.59 -10.05 -5.79
C ALA A 110 6.30 -9.36 -4.61
N TYR A 111 5.54 -8.66 -3.77
CA TYR A 111 6.08 -7.98 -2.59
C TYR A 111 6.14 -8.88 -1.35
N GLY A 112 5.73 -10.14 -1.47
CA GLY A 112 5.82 -11.11 -0.38
C GLY A 112 4.91 -10.84 0.80
N VAL A 113 3.81 -10.09 0.59
CA VAL A 113 2.86 -9.75 1.66
C VAL A 113 1.62 -10.63 1.66
N TRP A 114 1.46 -11.52 0.69
CA TRP A 114 0.36 -12.47 0.65
C TRP A 114 0.74 -13.69 1.47
N VAL A 115 0.23 -13.77 2.69
CA VAL A 115 0.70 -14.72 3.69
C VAL A 115 -0.45 -15.50 4.32
N GLU A 116 -0.12 -16.64 4.91
CA GLU A 116 -1.08 -17.42 5.68
C GLU A 116 -1.31 -16.74 7.03
N LYS A 117 -2.58 -16.57 7.37
CA LYS A 117 -3.02 -15.99 8.64
C LYS A 117 -3.89 -17.01 9.37
N SER A 118 -4.06 -16.83 10.66
CA SER A 118 -4.92 -17.68 11.49
C SER A 118 -5.85 -16.81 12.33
N MET A 119 -7.12 -17.20 12.38
CA MET A 119 -8.13 -16.55 13.23
C MET A 119 -9.12 -17.60 13.72
N TYR A 120 -9.28 -17.69 15.03
CA TYR A 120 -10.18 -18.66 15.67
C TYR A 120 -9.92 -20.09 15.19
N GLY A 121 -8.63 -20.48 15.06
CA GLY A 121 -8.24 -21.81 14.64
C GLY A 121 -8.37 -22.07 13.14
N ARG A 122 -8.84 -21.11 12.37
CA ARG A 122 -8.94 -21.22 10.90
C ARG A 122 -7.78 -20.54 10.23
N LYS A 123 -7.20 -21.20 9.25
CA LYS A 123 -6.13 -20.65 8.41
C LYS A 123 -6.74 -20.07 7.14
N TYR A 124 -6.23 -18.91 6.73
CA TYR A 124 -6.64 -18.27 5.49
C TYR A 124 -5.48 -17.45 4.93
N MET A 125 -5.55 -17.15 3.65
CA MET A 125 -4.55 -16.28 3.01
C MET A 125 -5.00 -14.83 3.07
N GLY A 126 -4.09 -13.93 3.34
CA GLY A 126 -4.40 -12.50 3.39
C GLY A 126 -3.16 -11.65 3.24
N ALA A 127 -3.36 -10.36 3.00
CA ALA A 127 -2.26 -9.42 2.90
C ALA A 127 -1.77 -9.02 4.30
N GLU A 128 -0.45 -9.10 4.50
CA GLU A 128 0.20 -8.54 5.69
C GLU A 128 0.20 -7.02 5.56
N ARG A 129 -0.09 -6.33 6.64
CA ARG A 129 -0.10 -4.86 6.66
C ARG A 129 1.34 -4.35 6.67
N THR A 130 1.87 -4.11 5.49
CA THR A 130 3.27 -3.74 5.26
C THR A 130 3.34 -2.54 4.34
N THR A 131 4.24 -1.62 4.62
CA THR A 131 4.45 -0.43 3.78
C THR A 131 5.87 -0.44 3.24
N PHE A 132 5.98 -0.25 1.92
CA PHE A 132 7.26 -0.14 1.23
C PHE A 132 7.48 1.30 0.81
N ILE A 133 8.66 1.82 1.10
CA ILE A 133 9.08 3.14 0.62
C ILE A 133 10.11 2.91 -0.47
N ILE A 134 9.79 3.36 -1.67
CA ILE A 134 10.59 3.17 -2.88
C ILE A 134 11.21 4.51 -3.24
N ASP A 135 12.52 4.52 -3.44
CA ASP A 135 13.23 5.75 -3.76
C ASP A 135 13.07 6.15 -5.25
N ALA A 136 13.62 7.31 -5.60
CA ALA A 136 13.51 7.84 -6.95
C ALA A 136 14.15 6.96 -8.02
N ARG A 137 15.03 6.04 -7.63
CA ARG A 137 15.70 5.10 -8.55
C ARG A 137 14.91 3.80 -8.71
N GLY A 138 13.79 3.65 -8.00
CA GLY A 138 12.98 2.45 -8.04
C GLY A 138 13.48 1.33 -7.13
N ARG A 139 14.31 1.67 -6.15
CA ARG A 139 14.79 0.71 -5.16
C ARG A 139 14.05 0.87 -3.85
N ILE A 140 13.90 -0.21 -3.12
CA ILE A 140 13.26 -0.17 -1.80
C ILE A 140 14.21 0.51 -0.82
N ALA A 141 13.79 1.66 -0.30
CA ALA A 141 14.55 2.41 0.68
C ALA A 141 14.27 1.92 2.11
N LYS A 142 13.03 1.56 2.40
CA LYS A 142 12.62 1.11 3.72
C LYS A 142 11.37 0.24 3.65
N ILE A 143 11.25 -0.70 4.60
CA ILE A 143 10.08 -1.57 4.74
C ILE A 143 9.56 -1.44 6.16
N LEU A 144 8.27 -1.10 6.30
CA LEU A 144 7.58 -1.04 7.58
C LEU A 144 6.67 -2.27 7.67
N ARG A 145 7.10 -3.27 8.42
CA ARG A 145 6.38 -4.55 8.49
C ARG A 145 5.39 -4.57 9.63
N LYS A 146 4.27 -5.27 9.42
CA LYS A 146 3.22 -5.49 10.43
C LYS A 146 2.82 -4.21 11.13
N VAL A 147 2.52 -3.20 10.33
CA VAL A 147 2.18 -1.87 10.79
C VAL A 147 0.89 -1.89 11.59
N LYS A 148 0.89 -1.21 12.74
CA LYS A 148 -0.34 -0.99 13.50
C LYS A 148 -1.10 0.17 12.86
N PRO A 149 -2.41 0.01 12.59
CA PRO A 149 -3.18 1.05 11.89
C PRO A 149 -3.06 2.45 12.50
N THR A 150 -3.03 2.54 13.82
CA THR A 150 -2.97 3.82 14.52
C THR A 150 -1.56 4.43 14.58
N GLU A 151 -0.53 3.68 14.20
CA GLU A 151 0.87 4.12 14.23
C GLU A 151 1.44 4.42 12.85
N HIS A 152 0.67 4.15 11.79
CA HIS A 152 1.14 4.24 10.40
C HIS A 152 1.62 5.65 10.04
N VAL A 153 0.86 6.67 10.39
CA VAL A 153 1.22 8.06 10.08
C VAL A 153 2.55 8.45 10.72
N ALA A 154 2.74 8.11 12.01
CA ALA A 154 3.99 8.41 12.71
C ALA A 154 5.18 7.68 12.08
N GLU A 155 5.01 6.43 11.70
CA GLU A 155 6.06 5.65 11.03
C GLU A 155 6.38 6.19 9.65
N LEU A 156 5.36 6.59 8.87
CA LEU A 156 5.56 7.22 7.56
C LEU A 156 6.29 8.55 7.68
N ARG A 157 5.89 9.37 8.65
CA ARG A 157 6.53 10.66 8.88
C ARG A 157 8.03 10.48 9.15
N SER A 158 8.36 9.54 10.02
CA SER A 158 9.75 9.22 10.34
C SER A 158 10.52 8.67 9.13
N ALA A 159 9.91 7.75 8.41
CA ALA A 159 10.55 7.08 7.28
C ALA A 159 10.81 8.04 6.11
N LEU A 160 9.83 8.88 5.76
CA LEU A 160 9.97 9.85 4.66
C LEU A 160 10.94 10.96 5.03
N GLY A 161 10.98 11.39 6.28
CA GLY A 161 11.93 12.37 6.76
C GLY A 161 13.37 11.87 6.68
N ALA A 162 13.58 10.57 6.94
CA ALA A 162 14.91 9.95 6.88
C ALA A 162 15.36 9.60 5.46
N ALA A 163 14.42 9.47 4.52
CA ALA A 163 14.68 8.98 3.16
C ALA A 163 14.95 10.11 2.14
N LYS A 164 15.29 11.27 2.60
CA LYS A 164 15.62 12.41 1.73
C LYS A 164 16.90 12.15 0.95
#